data_879aef4650b0d30f05eb355b7260794d
#
_entry.id   879aef4650b0d30f05eb355b7260794d
#
_cell.length_a   1.000
_cell.length_b   1.000
_cell.length_c   1.000
_cell.angle_alpha   90.00
_cell.angle_beta   90.00
_cell.angle_gamma   90.00
#
_symmetry.space_group_name_H-M   'P 1'
#
loop_
_entity.id
_entity.type
_entity.pdbx_description
1 polymer ?
#
loop_
_entity_poly.entity_id
_entity_poly.type
_entity_poly.pdbx_seq_one_letter_code
_entity_poly.pdbx_strand_id
1 'polypeptide(L)'
;PDDHRHALLEVKFARHHGVERGARLRFAGGLEVEVVGTGHVPEHFLVMPPGSLFAFVAGEASFGVVTLPLAAAQEHGGRPGQANEVLFEIERGTDASVVVGALERTAAEAFPGVAVNVSARSDDPVHHLLYADAVEDQVMLDFFAWILLAGAAFAAFNLAGRVVESQRRQIGIGMALGLPRPWIALRPVLMGLQMALIGTLLG
;
A
#
# COMPACT_ATOMS: atom_id res chain seq x y z
N PRO A 1 24.95 -19.66 18.14
CA PRO A 1 24.49 -21.02 18.28
C PRO A 1 23.46 -21.27 17.22
N ASP A 2 23.94 -21.90 16.16
CA ASP A 2 23.15 -22.20 14.97
C ASP A 2 22.26 -23.39 15.28
N ASP A 3 21.10 -23.10 15.84
CA ASP A 3 20.11 -24.16 16.06
C ASP A 3 19.34 -24.35 14.74
N HIS A 4 19.81 -25.28 13.94
CA HIS A 4 19.24 -25.68 12.63
C HIS A 4 17.77 -26.12 12.72
N ARG A 5 17.19 -26.15 13.92
CA ARG A 5 15.81 -26.58 14.17
C ARG A 5 14.85 -25.44 14.50
N HIS A 6 15.33 -24.20 14.50
CA HIS A 6 14.48 -23.05 14.76
C HIS A 6 13.91 -22.48 13.46
N ALA A 7 12.65 -22.06 13.50
CA ALA A 7 11.94 -21.46 12.39
C ALA A 7 11.15 -20.23 12.81
N LEU A 8 11.05 -19.25 11.92
CA LEU A 8 10.04 -18.21 11.99
C LEU A 8 8.89 -18.57 11.04
N LEU A 9 7.67 -18.40 11.51
CA LEU A 9 6.46 -18.66 10.71
C LEU A 9 5.80 -17.34 10.32
N GLU A 10 5.25 -17.28 9.13
CA GLU A 10 4.49 -16.12 8.69
C GLU A 10 3.29 -15.89 9.63
N VAL A 11 3.04 -14.62 10.01
CA VAL A 11 2.14 -14.28 11.11
C VAL A 11 0.67 -14.56 10.80
N LYS A 12 0.20 -14.40 9.56
CA LYS A 12 -1.20 -14.66 9.18
C LYS A 12 -1.49 -16.15 9.19
N PHE A 13 -0.57 -16.95 8.63
CA PHE A 13 -0.66 -18.41 8.64
C PHE A 13 -0.63 -18.94 10.07
N ALA A 14 0.31 -18.48 10.89
CA ALA A 14 0.41 -18.89 12.30
C ALA A 14 -0.88 -18.62 13.06
N ARG A 15 -1.43 -17.41 12.90
CA ARG A 15 -2.68 -16.99 13.56
C ARG A 15 -3.89 -17.81 13.08
N HIS A 16 -3.99 -18.07 11.79
CA HIS A 16 -5.13 -18.81 11.22
C HIS A 16 -5.14 -20.26 11.70
N HIS A 17 -3.95 -20.89 11.74
CA HIS A 17 -3.82 -22.29 12.17
C HIS A 17 -3.59 -22.47 13.67
N GLY A 18 -3.58 -21.40 14.46
CA GLY A 18 -3.35 -21.47 15.91
C GLY A 18 -1.95 -21.98 16.27
N VAL A 19 -0.95 -21.72 15.43
CA VAL A 19 0.43 -22.14 15.67
C VAL A 19 1.12 -21.12 16.56
N GLU A 20 1.46 -21.51 17.77
CA GLU A 20 2.11 -20.67 18.77
C GLU A 20 3.62 -20.94 18.83
N ARG A 21 4.34 -20.03 19.48
CA ARG A 21 5.76 -20.20 19.78
C ARG A 21 5.98 -21.49 20.60
N GLY A 22 6.99 -22.28 20.21
CA GLY A 22 7.29 -23.60 20.78
C GLY A 22 6.58 -24.75 20.05
N ALA A 23 5.68 -24.47 19.11
CA ALA A 23 5.06 -25.51 18.30
C ALA A 23 6.11 -26.18 17.40
N ARG A 24 5.94 -27.48 17.15
CA ARG A 24 6.80 -28.24 16.25
C ARG A 24 6.11 -28.43 14.91
N LEU A 25 6.81 -28.08 13.85
CA LEU A 25 6.38 -28.31 12.48
C LEU A 25 7.20 -29.43 11.88
N ARG A 26 6.51 -30.34 11.18
CA ARG A 26 7.15 -31.41 10.42
C ARG A 26 6.90 -31.18 8.92
N PHE A 27 7.98 -31.09 8.18
CA PHE A 27 7.93 -30.96 6.73
C PHE A 27 7.92 -32.33 6.02
N ALA A 28 7.40 -32.33 4.81
CA ALA A 28 7.60 -33.47 3.91
C ALA A 28 9.12 -33.69 3.73
N GLY A 29 9.59 -34.92 3.95
CA GLY A 29 11.02 -35.20 3.96
C GLY A 29 11.64 -35.33 5.36
N GLY A 30 10.85 -35.13 6.44
CA GLY A 30 11.22 -35.49 7.81
C GLY A 30 11.92 -34.39 8.61
N LEU A 31 12.12 -33.21 8.06
CA LEU A 31 12.64 -32.06 8.83
C LEU A 31 11.61 -31.68 9.90
N GLU A 32 12.05 -31.63 11.15
CA GLU A 32 11.28 -31.10 12.27
C GLU A 32 11.93 -29.82 12.77
N VAL A 33 11.13 -28.77 12.90
CA VAL A 33 11.59 -27.47 13.42
C VAL A 33 10.67 -26.97 14.52
N GLU A 34 11.22 -26.17 15.42
CA GLU A 34 10.48 -25.48 16.46
C GLU A 34 10.20 -24.04 16.03
N VAL A 35 8.96 -23.60 16.11
CA VAL A 35 8.56 -22.22 15.85
C VAL A 35 9.01 -21.35 17.01
N VAL A 36 10.06 -20.55 16.81
CA VAL A 36 10.59 -19.65 17.84
C VAL A 36 9.96 -18.27 17.81
N GLY A 37 9.19 -17.98 16.77
CA GLY A 37 8.48 -16.71 16.62
C GLY A 37 7.72 -16.62 15.31
N THR A 38 7.01 -15.50 15.14
CA THR A 38 6.31 -15.16 13.91
C THR A 38 6.85 -13.86 13.36
N GLY A 39 6.77 -13.68 12.04
CA GLY A 39 7.26 -12.49 11.37
C GLY A 39 6.60 -12.26 10.02
N HIS A 40 6.81 -11.08 9.48
CA HIS A 40 6.53 -10.77 8.09
C HIS A 40 7.84 -10.76 7.31
N VAL A 41 7.83 -11.36 6.15
CA VAL A 41 8.94 -11.28 5.21
C VAL A 41 8.57 -10.22 4.18
N PRO A 42 9.35 -9.13 4.04
CA PRO A 42 8.99 -8.02 3.14
C PRO A 42 8.80 -8.44 1.69
N GLU A 43 9.53 -9.45 1.24
CA GLU A 43 9.46 -10.03 -0.11
C GLU A 43 8.15 -10.81 -0.33
N HIS A 44 7.50 -11.21 0.73
CA HIS A 44 6.24 -11.95 0.69
C HIS A 44 5.10 -11.17 1.37
N PHE A 45 4.96 -9.91 1.02
CA PHE A 45 3.85 -9.08 1.53
C PHE A 45 2.49 -9.68 1.16
N LEU A 46 2.37 -10.22 -0.04
CA LEU A 46 1.29 -11.09 -0.46
C LEU A 46 1.80 -12.53 -0.47
N VAL A 47 1.44 -13.29 0.56
CA VAL A 47 1.83 -14.69 0.66
C VAL A 47 0.94 -15.51 -0.27
N MET A 48 1.44 -15.78 -1.48
CA MET A 48 0.73 -16.54 -2.51
C MET A 48 1.60 -17.67 -3.04
N PRO A 49 1.01 -18.81 -3.44
CA PRO A 49 1.75 -19.84 -4.14
C PRO A 49 2.31 -19.29 -5.46
N PRO A 50 3.55 -19.63 -5.83
CA PRO A 50 4.13 -19.22 -7.10
C PRO A 50 3.24 -19.62 -8.28
N GLY A 51 2.94 -18.66 -9.18
CA GLY A 51 2.14 -18.91 -10.40
C GLY A 51 0.62 -18.94 -10.22
N SER A 52 0.08 -18.61 -9.06
CA SER A 52 -1.36 -18.62 -8.80
C SER A 52 -1.91 -17.19 -8.68
N LEU A 53 -2.44 -16.67 -9.77
CA LEU A 53 -3.25 -15.42 -9.77
C LEU A 53 -4.56 -15.57 -8.96
N PHE A 54 -5.05 -16.80 -8.78
CA PHE A 54 -6.29 -17.10 -8.07
C PHE A 54 -6.12 -17.40 -6.58
N ALA A 55 -4.93 -17.23 -6.03
CA ALA A 55 -4.68 -17.44 -4.60
C ALA A 55 -5.46 -16.47 -3.70
N PHE A 56 -5.90 -15.32 -4.23
CA PHE A 56 -6.86 -14.46 -3.56
C PHE A 56 -8.17 -15.16 -3.17
N VAL A 57 -8.58 -16.15 -3.96
CA VAL A 57 -9.82 -16.90 -3.72
C VAL A 57 -9.59 -18.09 -2.79
N ALA A 58 -8.36 -18.60 -2.69
CA ALA A 58 -8.02 -19.77 -1.87
C ALA A 58 -7.90 -19.47 -0.37
N GLY A 59 -7.98 -18.21 0.02
CA GLY A 59 -7.87 -17.76 1.41
C GLY A 59 -6.42 -17.56 1.87
N GLU A 60 -6.20 -16.56 2.70
CA GLU A 60 -4.90 -16.13 3.25
C GLU A 60 -4.15 -17.21 4.05
N ALA A 61 -4.75 -18.37 4.25
CA ALA A 61 -4.26 -19.41 5.16
C ALA A 61 -3.89 -20.73 4.50
N SER A 62 -4.07 -20.84 3.18
CA SER A 62 -3.72 -22.08 2.46
C SER A 62 -2.22 -22.21 2.19
N PHE A 63 -1.48 -21.11 2.30
CA PHE A 63 -0.05 -21.05 2.03
C PHE A 63 0.65 -20.25 3.12
N GLY A 64 1.72 -20.78 3.68
CA GLY A 64 2.53 -20.12 4.71
C GLY A 64 4.00 -20.11 4.33
N VAL A 65 4.69 -19.03 4.68
CA VAL A 65 6.14 -18.93 4.53
C VAL A 65 6.82 -19.28 5.85
N VAL A 66 7.81 -20.14 5.75
CA VAL A 66 8.65 -20.54 6.89
C VAL A 66 10.08 -20.11 6.61
N THR A 67 10.61 -19.27 7.48
CA THR A 67 12.00 -18.83 7.39
C THR A 67 12.86 -19.69 8.28
N LEU A 68 13.87 -20.31 7.68
CA LEU A 68 14.83 -21.17 8.33
C LEU A 68 16.23 -20.56 8.25
N PRO A 69 17.17 -20.92 9.15
CA PRO A 69 18.57 -20.66 8.92
C PRO A 69 19.02 -21.26 7.58
N LEU A 70 19.83 -20.54 6.83
CA LEU A 70 20.23 -20.94 5.46
C LEU A 70 20.84 -22.35 5.43
N ALA A 71 21.66 -22.68 6.41
CA ALA A 71 22.27 -24.01 6.50
C ALA A 71 21.23 -25.13 6.65
N ALA A 72 20.18 -24.92 7.47
CA ALA A 72 19.09 -25.88 7.61
C ALA A 72 18.27 -26.03 6.33
N ALA A 73 17.99 -24.94 5.63
CA ALA A 73 17.30 -24.96 4.34
C ALA A 73 18.11 -25.69 3.27
N GLN A 74 19.41 -25.46 3.23
CA GLN A 74 20.35 -26.12 2.30
C GLN A 74 20.45 -27.62 2.56
N GLU A 75 20.56 -28.02 3.84
CA GLU A 75 20.62 -29.43 4.24
C GLU A 75 19.31 -30.14 3.85
N HIS A 76 18.16 -29.55 4.18
CA HIS A 76 16.85 -30.12 3.86
C HIS A 76 16.61 -30.20 2.35
N GLY A 77 17.02 -29.18 1.61
CA GLY A 77 16.94 -29.12 0.14
C GLY A 77 17.96 -30.02 -0.57
N GLY A 78 18.88 -30.64 0.14
CA GLY A 78 19.96 -31.45 -0.45
C GLY A 78 20.96 -30.63 -1.28
N ARG A 79 21.12 -29.35 -0.96
CA ARG A 79 21.98 -28.40 -1.71
C ARG A 79 22.88 -27.59 -0.78
N PRO A 80 23.79 -28.24 -0.06
CA PRO A 80 24.70 -27.54 0.85
C PRO A 80 25.58 -26.54 0.10
N GLY A 81 25.73 -25.34 0.65
CA GLY A 81 26.55 -24.28 0.07
C GLY A 81 25.97 -23.60 -1.16
N GLN A 82 24.73 -23.90 -1.55
CA GLN A 82 24.05 -23.27 -2.67
C GLN A 82 22.96 -22.32 -2.20
N ALA A 83 22.75 -21.23 -2.91
CA ALA A 83 21.61 -20.32 -2.77
C ALA A 83 20.95 -20.17 -4.15
N ASN A 84 19.62 -20.16 -4.18
CA ASN A 84 18.84 -19.95 -5.38
C ASN A 84 18.48 -18.48 -5.58
N GLU A 85 18.59 -17.67 -4.54
CA GLU A 85 18.26 -16.25 -4.55
C GLU A 85 19.22 -15.50 -3.64
N VAL A 86 19.63 -14.31 -4.05
CA VAL A 86 20.47 -13.41 -3.26
C VAL A 86 19.84 -12.02 -3.30
N LEU A 87 19.55 -11.48 -2.12
CA LEU A 87 19.01 -10.14 -1.96
C LEU A 87 20.14 -9.15 -1.69
N PHE A 88 20.10 -8.02 -2.37
CA PHE A 88 21.06 -6.94 -2.21
C PHE A 88 20.34 -5.69 -1.72
N GLU A 89 20.89 -5.05 -0.71
CA GLU A 89 20.51 -3.71 -0.33
C GLU A 89 21.45 -2.71 -1.01
N ILE A 90 20.89 -1.74 -1.72
CA ILE A 90 21.66 -0.69 -2.38
C ILE A 90 21.59 0.61 -1.57
N GLU A 91 22.66 1.39 -1.63
CA GLU A 91 22.74 2.67 -0.93
C GLU A 91 21.72 3.66 -1.48
N ARG A 92 21.13 4.46 -0.59
CA ARG A 92 20.14 5.48 -0.98
C ARG A 92 20.70 6.46 -2.00
N GLY A 93 19.97 6.67 -3.07
CA GLY A 93 20.35 7.56 -4.16
C GLY A 93 21.14 6.89 -5.27
N THR A 94 21.46 5.59 -5.13
CA THR A 94 22.06 4.81 -6.22
C THR A 94 20.99 4.45 -7.24
N ASP A 95 21.29 4.60 -8.52
CA ASP A 95 20.41 4.17 -9.59
C ASP A 95 20.36 2.64 -9.67
N ALA A 96 19.21 2.07 -9.37
CA ALA A 96 19.00 0.62 -9.37
C ALA A 96 19.29 0.00 -10.74
N SER A 97 19.00 0.69 -11.84
CA SER A 97 19.22 0.17 -13.20
C SER A 97 20.70 -0.08 -13.51
N VAL A 98 21.56 0.78 -12.98
CA VAL A 98 23.03 0.64 -13.11
C VAL A 98 23.53 -0.59 -12.35
N VAL A 99 23.00 -0.79 -11.14
CA VAL A 99 23.36 -1.94 -10.29
C VAL A 99 22.85 -3.24 -10.92
N VAL A 100 21.60 -3.28 -11.38
CA VAL A 100 21.02 -4.43 -12.09
C VAL A 100 21.87 -4.81 -13.29
N GLY A 101 22.21 -3.86 -14.16
CA GLY A 101 23.05 -4.14 -15.32
C GLY A 101 24.49 -4.58 -14.99
N ALA A 102 25.03 -4.16 -13.84
CA ALA A 102 26.32 -4.64 -13.35
C ALA A 102 26.23 -6.09 -12.84
N LEU A 103 25.17 -6.37 -12.06
CA LEU A 103 24.93 -7.72 -11.53
C LEU A 103 24.65 -8.74 -12.64
N GLU A 104 23.86 -8.37 -13.66
CA GLU A 104 23.61 -9.23 -14.82
C GLU A 104 24.89 -9.61 -15.54
N ARG A 105 25.78 -8.66 -15.77
CA ARG A 105 27.11 -8.94 -16.40
C ARG A 105 27.96 -9.86 -15.54
N THR A 106 28.05 -9.55 -14.24
CA THR A 106 28.82 -10.35 -13.29
C THR A 106 28.27 -11.77 -13.20
N ALA A 107 26.94 -11.92 -13.17
CA ALA A 107 26.26 -13.22 -13.13
C ALA A 107 26.53 -14.03 -14.41
N ALA A 108 26.45 -13.39 -15.58
CA ALA A 108 26.73 -14.04 -16.85
C ALA A 108 28.20 -14.53 -16.96
N GLU A 109 29.16 -13.77 -16.42
CA GLU A 109 30.58 -14.15 -16.36
C GLU A 109 30.84 -15.26 -15.34
N ALA A 110 30.23 -15.17 -14.17
CA ALA A 110 30.45 -16.13 -13.07
C ALA A 110 29.73 -17.48 -13.30
N PHE A 111 28.59 -17.47 -13.97
CA PHE A 111 27.73 -18.64 -14.17
C PHE A 111 27.36 -18.86 -15.64
N PRO A 112 28.33 -19.16 -16.51
CA PRO A 112 28.08 -19.35 -17.94
C PRO A 112 27.09 -20.52 -18.16
N GLY A 113 26.01 -20.25 -18.87
CA GLY A 113 24.97 -21.24 -19.18
C GLY A 113 23.89 -21.41 -18.12
N VAL A 114 23.92 -20.63 -17.04
CA VAL A 114 22.84 -20.56 -16.03
C VAL A 114 22.00 -19.31 -16.31
N ALA A 115 20.69 -19.47 -16.38
CA ALA A 115 19.78 -18.34 -16.46
C ALA A 115 19.67 -17.69 -15.07
N VAL A 116 20.29 -16.54 -14.89
CA VAL A 116 20.18 -15.72 -13.68
C VAL A 116 19.25 -14.55 -14.00
N ASN A 117 18.17 -14.42 -13.24
CA ASN A 117 17.29 -13.27 -13.34
C ASN A 117 17.69 -12.24 -12.29
N VAL A 118 17.98 -11.04 -12.73
CA VAL A 118 18.28 -9.91 -11.84
C VAL A 118 17.17 -8.88 -12.01
N SER A 119 16.51 -8.52 -10.93
CA SER A 119 15.42 -7.56 -10.97
C SER A 119 15.53 -6.55 -9.82
N ALA A 120 15.10 -5.33 -10.08
CA ALA A 120 14.90 -4.36 -9.00
C ALA A 120 13.59 -4.66 -8.27
N ARG A 121 13.48 -4.21 -7.03
CA ARG A 121 12.23 -4.34 -6.26
C ARG A 121 11.04 -3.70 -6.96
N SER A 122 11.28 -2.62 -7.72
CA SER A 122 10.25 -1.97 -8.53
C SER A 122 9.65 -2.88 -9.61
N ASP A 123 10.40 -3.89 -10.05
CA ASP A 123 10.01 -4.79 -11.15
C ASP A 123 9.27 -6.03 -10.63
N ASP A 124 9.17 -6.17 -9.30
CA ASP A 124 8.41 -7.24 -8.67
C ASP A 124 6.91 -7.08 -8.98
N PRO A 125 6.25 -8.11 -9.54
CA PRO A 125 4.83 -8.07 -9.84
C PRO A 125 3.94 -7.75 -8.63
N VAL A 126 4.32 -8.21 -7.44
CA VAL A 126 3.60 -7.92 -6.19
C VAL A 126 3.74 -6.46 -5.80
N HIS A 127 4.94 -5.91 -5.94
CA HIS A 127 5.19 -4.49 -5.70
C HIS A 127 4.39 -3.63 -6.69
N HIS A 128 4.39 -3.98 -7.98
CA HIS A 128 3.57 -3.30 -8.99
C HIS A 128 2.09 -3.36 -8.68
N LEU A 129 1.57 -4.53 -8.30
CA LEU A 129 0.17 -4.69 -7.95
C LEU A 129 -0.25 -3.78 -6.79
N LEU A 130 0.55 -3.73 -5.73
CA LEU A 130 0.28 -2.90 -4.55
C LEU A 130 0.33 -1.40 -4.85
N TYR A 131 1.28 -0.96 -5.66
CA TYR A 131 1.38 0.45 -6.03
C TYR A 131 0.33 0.86 -7.07
N ALA A 132 0.00 -0.01 -8.02
CA ALA A 132 -1.08 0.24 -8.98
C ALA A 132 -2.42 0.35 -8.26
N ASP A 133 -2.72 -0.55 -7.33
CA ASP A 133 -3.93 -0.54 -6.51
C ASP A 133 -4.04 0.76 -5.70
N ALA A 134 -2.95 1.19 -5.06
CA ALA A 134 -2.92 2.45 -4.31
C ALA A 134 -3.15 3.70 -5.20
N VAL A 135 -2.64 3.70 -6.44
CA VAL A 135 -2.83 4.79 -7.39
C VAL A 135 -4.27 4.79 -7.93
N GLU A 136 -4.83 3.63 -8.25
CA GLU A 136 -6.22 3.49 -8.70
C GLU A 136 -7.20 3.92 -7.60
N ASP A 137 -6.96 3.53 -6.35
CA ASP A 137 -7.74 3.96 -5.19
C ASP A 137 -7.70 5.48 -5.03
N GLN A 138 -6.53 6.10 -5.21
CA GLN A 138 -6.40 7.56 -5.14
C GLN A 138 -7.22 8.26 -6.22
N VAL A 139 -7.15 7.79 -7.47
CA VAL A 139 -7.95 8.35 -8.58
C VAL A 139 -9.45 8.22 -8.30
N MET A 140 -9.88 7.09 -7.76
CA MET A 140 -11.27 6.87 -7.38
C MET A 140 -11.70 7.80 -6.25
N LEU A 141 -10.89 7.96 -5.21
CA LEU A 141 -11.15 8.87 -4.09
C LEU A 141 -11.22 10.34 -4.56
N ASP A 142 -10.32 10.75 -5.43
CA ASP A 142 -10.33 12.09 -6.03
C ASP A 142 -11.61 12.33 -6.83
N PHE A 143 -12.05 11.35 -7.61
CA PHE A 143 -13.30 11.42 -8.34
C PHE A 143 -14.51 11.62 -7.42
N PHE A 144 -14.61 10.84 -6.33
CA PHE A 144 -15.65 11.02 -5.34
C PHE A 144 -15.56 12.38 -4.63
N ALA A 145 -14.35 12.84 -4.32
CA ALA A 145 -14.15 14.17 -3.73
C ALA A 145 -14.67 15.29 -4.65
N TRP A 146 -14.41 15.20 -5.94
CA TRP A 146 -14.93 16.15 -6.93
C TRP A 146 -16.46 16.13 -7.03
N ILE A 147 -17.09 14.96 -7.00
CA ILE A 147 -18.57 14.86 -7.01
C ILE A 147 -19.15 15.49 -5.74
N LEU A 148 -18.58 15.19 -4.56
CA LEU A 148 -19.03 15.77 -3.30
C LEU A 148 -18.85 17.29 -3.29
N LEU A 149 -17.73 17.79 -3.79
CA LEU A 149 -17.46 19.22 -3.90
C LEU A 149 -18.46 19.91 -4.83
N ALA A 150 -18.74 19.31 -5.98
CA ALA A 150 -19.76 19.82 -6.90
C ALA A 150 -21.15 19.87 -6.26
N GLY A 151 -21.53 18.81 -5.55
CA GLY A 151 -22.79 18.74 -4.80
C GLY A 151 -22.89 19.81 -3.71
N ALA A 152 -21.82 19.99 -2.95
CA ALA A 152 -21.73 21.02 -1.92
C ALA A 152 -21.81 22.44 -2.51
N ALA A 153 -21.12 22.69 -3.64
CA ALA A 153 -21.19 23.97 -4.33
C ALA A 153 -22.61 24.27 -4.85
N PHE A 154 -23.29 23.26 -5.39
CA PHE A 154 -24.66 23.38 -5.85
C PHE A 154 -25.64 23.65 -4.69
N ALA A 155 -25.47 22.97 -3.57
CA ALA A 155 -26.27 23.21 -2.34
C ALA A 155 -26.04 24.63 -1.80
N ALA A 156 -24.79 25.09 -1.76
CA ALA A 156 -24.43 26.45 -1.33
C ALA A 156 -25.03 27.50 -2.25
N PHE A 157 -25.01 27.29 -3.58
CA PHE A 157 -25.65 28.16 -4.55
C PHE A 157 -27.16 28.28 -4.35
N ASN A 158 -27.84 27.13 -4.13
CA ASN A 158 -29.27 27.10 -3.85
C ASN A 158 -29.61 27.85 -2.55
N LEU A 159 -28.82 27.64 -1.50
CA LEU A 159 -29.00 28.31 -0.22
C LEU A 159 -28.81 29.82 -0.35
N ALA A 160 -27.77 30.25 -1.06
CA ALA A 160 -27.51 31.67 -1.33
C ALA A 160 -28.68 32.32 -2.08
N GLY A 161 -29.24 31.64 -3.09
CA GLY A 161 -30.42 32.08 -3.80
C GLY A 161 -31.63 32.30 -2.89
N ARG A 162 -31.88 31.34 -2.00
CA ARG A 162 -32.98 31.45 -1.01
C ARG A 162 -32.77 32.59 -0.03
N VAL A 163 -31.57 32.80 0.45
CA VAL A 163 -31.22 33.92 1.35
C VAL A 163 -31.47 35.27 0.65
N VAL A 164 -31.01 35.44 -0.58
CA VAL A 164 -31.23 36.64 -1.35
C VAL A 164 -32.74 36.88 -1.57
N GLU A 165 -33.48 35.83 -1.90
CA GLU A 165 -34.94 35.97 -2.12
C GLU A 165 -35.70 36.35 -0.84
N SER A 166 -35.32 35.79 0.29
CA SER A 166 -35.91 36.13 1.60
C SER A 166 -35.64 37.57 2.03
N GLN A 167 -34.49 38.14 1.57
CA GLN A 167 -34.07 39.50 1.89
C GLN A 167 -34.48 40.53 0.81
N ARG A 168 -35.22 40.11 -0.20
CA ARG A 168 -35.56 40.97 -1.38
C ARG A 168 -36.16 42.30 -1.00
N ARG A 169 -37.06 42.32 0.02
CA ARG A 169 -37.70 43.52 0.55
C ARG A 169 -36.67 44.47 1.21
N GLN A 170 -35.75 43.95 1.98
CA GLN A 170 -34.71 44.75 2.64
C GLN A 170 -33.72 45.35 1.61
N ILE A 171 -33.37 44.56 0.60
CA ILE A 171 -32.53 44.99 -0.50
C ILE A 171 -33.21 46.14 -1.26
N GLY A 172 -34.52 46.02 -1.55
CA GLY A 172 -35.31 47.07 -2.21
C GLY A 172 -35.36 48.36 -1.40
N ILE A 173 -35.57 48.28 -0.09
CA ILE A 173 -35.57 49.46 0.79
C ILE A 173 -34.19 50.11 0.82
N GLY A 174 -33.10 49.33 0.91
CA GLY A 174 -31.74 49.87 0.87
C GLY A 174 -31.44 50.62 -0.45
N MET A 175 -31.87 50.06 -1.58
CA MET A 175 -31.72 50.73 -2.86
C MET A 175 -32.55 52.03 -2.98
N ALA A 176 -33.76 52.03 -2.41
CA ALA A 176 -34.60 53.23 -2.39
C ALA A 176 -34.03 54.35 -1.50
N LEU A 177 -33.24 53.99 -0.46
CA LEU A 177 -32.51 54.90 0.41
C LEU A 177 -31.18 55.38 -0.21
N GLY A 178 -30.84 54.96 -1.44
CA GLY A 178 -29.64 55.39 -2.14
C GLY A 178 -28.38 54.62 -1.78
N LEU A 179 -28.45 53.49 -1.10
CA LEU A 179 -27.32 52.65 -0.79
C LEU A 179 -26.70 52.06 -2.09
N PRO A 180 -25.40 52.19 -2.32
CA PRO A 180 -24.76 51.66 -3.52
C PRO A 180 -24.78 50.13 -3.53
N ARG A 181 -25.02 49.53 -4.68
CA ARG A 181 -25.14 48.07 -4.88
C ARG A 181 -24.05 47.25 -4.27
N PRO A 182 -22.73 47.62 -4.29
CA PRO A 182 -21.68 46.84 -3.66
C PRO A 182 -21.80 46.73 -2.15
N TRP A 183 -22.34 47.75 -1.47
CA TRP A 183 -22.57 47.71 -0.02
C TRP A 183 -23.71 46.75 0.34
N ILE A 184 -24.74 46.65 -0.50
CA ILE A 184 -25.83 45.70 -0.30
C ILE A 184 -25.32 44.25 -0.51
N ALA A 185 -24.44 44.01 -1.49
CA ALA A 185 -23.85 42.73 -1.77
C ALA A 185 -22.80 42.28 -0.72
N LEU A 186 -22.20 43.22 0.00
CA LEU A 186 -21.12 42.94 0.94
C LEU A 186 -21.56 41.98 2.09
N ARG A 187 -22.77 42.17 2.58
CA ARG A 187 -23.30 41.35 3.71
C ARG A 187 -23.41 39.88 3.38
N PRO A 188 -24.08 39.43 2.29
CA PRO A 188 -24.13 38.02 1.94
C PRO A 188 -22.75 37.45 1.55
N VAL A 189 -21.86 38.26 0.97
CA VAL A 189 -20.48 37.83 0.65
C VAL A 189 -19.69 37.57 1.92
N LEU A 190 -19.78 38.45 2.92
CA LEU A 190 -19.11 38.23 4.22
C LEU A 190 -19.63 36.99 4.96
N MET A 191 -20.94 36.74 4.91
CA MET A 191 -21.52 35.51 5.47
C MET A 191 -20.99 34.26 4.79
N GLY A 192 -20.93 34.26 3.45
CA GLY A 192 -20.36 33.17 2.68
C GLY A 192 -18.88 32.94 3.00
N LEU A 193 -18.11 34.02 3.11
CA LEU A 193 -16.67 33.94 3.46
C LEU A 193 -16.45 33.37 4.87
N GLN A 194 -17.27 33.78 5.85
CA GLN A 194 -17.20 33.22 7.21
C GLN A 194 -17.49 31.71 7.22
N MET A 195 -18.51 31.26 6.48
CA MET A 195 -18.83 29.83 6.38
C MET A 195 -17.71 29.05 5.68
N ALA A 196 -17.11 29.61 4.63
CA ALA A 196 -16.00 29.02 3.94
C ALA A 196 -14.76 28.87 4.84
N LEU A 197 -14.43 29.92 5.61
CA LEU A 197 -13.32 29.89 6.57
C LEU A 197 -13.51 28.83 7.65
N ILE A 198 -14.71 28.77 8.24
CA ILE A 198 -15.02 27.75 9.26
C ILE A 198 -14.95 26.35 8.65
N GLY A 199 -15.49 26.14 7.46
CA GLY A 199 -15.43 24.87 6.76
C GLY A 199 -13.99 24.43 6.46
N THR A 200 -13.12 25.36 6.05
CA THR A 200 -11.71 25.05 5.77
C THR A 200 -10.88 24.78 7.03
N LEU A 201 -11.27 25.34 8.18
CA LEU A 201 -10.55 25.12 9.45
C LEU A 201 -10.96 23.82 10.14
N LEU A 202 -12.17 23.32 9.87
CA LEU A 202 -12.74 22.11 10.50
C LEU A 202 -12.60 20.85 9.62
N GLY A 203 -12.35 20.98 8.32
CA GLY A 203 -12.11 19.89 7.36
C GLY A 203 -10.65 19.76 7.01
#